data_0d1a8a9fe616333a5558419060975718
#
_entry.id   0d1a8a9fe616333a5558419060975718
#
_cell.length_a   1.000
_cell.length_b   1.000
_cell.length_c   1.000
_cell.angle_alpha   90.00
_cell.angle_beta   90.00
_cell.angle_gamma   90.00
#
_symmetry.space_group_name_H-M   'P 1'
#
loop_
_entity.id
_entity.type
_entity.pdbx_description
1 polymer ?
#
loop_
_entity_poly.entity_id
_entity_poly.type
_entity_poly.pdbx_seq_one_letter_code
_entity_poly.pdbx_strand_id
1 'polypeptide(L)'
;QLPDVFDQKIFESASTPSLLKELRAKGIPIEKQMEWCKMGNAGKAQRDWMYTRIAEHIITTHKPNFLAIHLVTVDSFEHATGRNTPEAYWACNDSDNRVREIIEATKQAGIYENTAFVVAADHGFITYTNQIKPNVLLRQRGLLKSAGPRIVEQKAYAQVQGGAAMVYILDEANKQRIAKQLKNEFKKIPGMAAVIEPKDFDSVGQLTPEDDPRSPDLFLSAKDGYSFSGSAKGDDVV
;
A
#
# COMPACT_ATOMS: atom_id res chain seq x y z
N GLN A 1 -16.98 8.21 9.89
CA GLN A 1 -16.07 7.62 8.89
C GLN A 1 -16.26 8.33 7.56
N LEU A 2 -15.16 8.60 6.87
CA LEU A 2 -15.14 9.18 5.53
C LEU A 2 -14.18 8.34 4.68
N PRO A 3 -14.69 7.54 3.74
CA PRO A 3 -13.85 6.64 2.94
C PRO A 3 -13.11 7.39 1.82
N ASP A 4 -11.94 6.90 1.45
CA ASP A 4 -11.21 7.32 0.25
C ASP A 4 -11.66 6.47 -0.93
N VAL A 5 -12.56 6.97 -1.75
CA VAL A 5 -13.12 6.24 -2.90
C VAL A 5 -13.32 7.16 -4.12
N PHE A 6 -13.24 6.55 -5.31
CA PHE A 6 -13.45 7.23 -6.59
C PHE A 6 -14.93 7.39 -6.98
N ASP A 7 -15.85 6.83 -6.19
CA ASP A 7 -17.29 6.88 -6.44
C ASP A 7 -17.98 7.71 -5.34
N GLN A 8 -18.61 8.82 -5.74
CA GLN A 8 -19.28 9.74 -4.81
C GLN A 8 -20.45 9.08 -4.08
N LYS A 9 -21.17 8.14 -4.71
CA LYS A 9 -22.30 7.45 -4.06
C LYS A 9 -21.80 6.54 -2.94
N ILE A 10 -20.68 5.83 -3.18
CA ILE A 10 -20.04 5.00 -2.16
C ILE A 10 -19.50 5.90 -1.04
N PHE A 11 -18.85 7.01 -1.37
CA PHE A 11 -18.37 7.97 -0.39
C PHE A 11 -19.50 8.42 0.55
N GLU A 12 -20.63 8.85 -0.02
CA GLU A 12 -21.78 9.32 0.77
C GLU A 12 -22.44 8.21 1.60
N SER A 13 -22.65 7.02 0.99
CA SER A 13 -23.32 5.91 1.67
C SER A 13 -22.49 5.29 2.80
N ALA A 14 -21.17 5.33 2.68
CA ALA A 14 -20.23 4.81 3.69
C ALA A 14 -19.79 5.87 4.72
N SER A 15 -20.23 7.12 4.56
CA SER A 15 -19.92 8.22 5.49
C SER A 15 -21.01 8.40 6.52
N THR A 16 -20.66 9.00 7.68
CA THR A 16 -21.63 9.35 8.73
C THR A 16 -22.51 10.51 8.25
N PRO A 17 -23.84 10.34 8.12
CA PRO A 17 -24.71 11.36 7.51
C PRO A 17 -24.73 12.69 8.24
N SER A 18 -24.71 12.68 9.60
CA SER A 18 -24.64 13.91 10.40
C SER A 18 -23.37 14.68 10.13
N LEU A 19 -22.22 13.99 10.03
CA LEU A 19 -20.94 14.62 9.71
C LEU A 19 -20.97 15.25 8.30
N LEU A 20 -21.49 14.56 7.30
CA LEU A 20 -21.62 15.14 5.95
C LEU A 20 -22.43 16.43 5.97
N LYS A 21 -23.52 16.50 6.75
CA LYS A 21 -24.33 17.70 6.92
C LYS A 21 -23.54 18.84 7.55
N GLU A 22 -22.75 18.55 8.58
CA GLU A 22 -21.88 19.52 9.25
C GLU A 22 -20.82 20.08 8.31
N LEU A 23 -20.13 19.19 7.57
CA LEU A 23 -19.08 19.58 6.63
C LEU A 23 -19.62 20.48 5.51
N ARG A 24 -20.79 20.16 4.96
CA ARG A 24 -21.51 21.03 4.00
C ARG A 24 -21.85 22.39 4.58
N ALA A 25 -22.36 22.42 5.79
CA ALA A 25 -22.68 23.67 6.47
C ALA A 25 -21.42 24.55 6.74
N LYS A 26 -20.26 23.92 6.86
CA LYS A 26 -18.95 24.61 6.99
C LYS A 26 -18.34 25.00 5.64
N GLY A 27 -18.98 24.65 4.52
CA GLY A 27 -18.48 24.93 3.18
C GLY A 27 -17.27 24.08 2.78
N ILE A 28 -17.04 22.96 3.46
CA ILE A 28 -15.97 22.02 3.07
C ILE A 28 -16.43 21.26 1.81
N PRO A 29 -15.63 21.27 0.72
CA PRO A 29 -16.10 20.85 -0.60
C PRO A 29 -16.04 19.32 -0.77
N ILE A 30 -16.75 18.57 0.07
CA ILE A 30 -16.77 17.10 0.07
C ILE A 30 -17.31 16.50 -1.24
N GLU A 31 -18.10 17.24 -1.99
CA GLU A 31 -18.59 16.84 -3.33
C GLU A 31 -17.48 16.77 -4.38
N LYS A 32 -16.33 17.41 -4.12
CA LYS A 32 -15.16 17.37 -5.01
C LYS A 32 -14.31 16.11 -4.84
N GLN A 33 -14.59 15.27 -3.85
CA GLN A 33 -13.82 14.06 -3.54
C GLN A 33 -13.57 13.19 -4.79
N MET A 34 -14.62 12.83 -5.52
CA MET A 34 -14.50 12.00 -6.72
C MET A 34 -13.74 12.69 -7.84
N GLU A 35 -13.97 13.97 -8.05
CA GLU A 35 -13.27 14.76 -9.08
C GLU A 35 -11.77 14.78 -8.79
N TRP A 36 -11.39 15.14 -7.57
CA TRP A 36 -9.99 15.26 -7.16
C TRP A 36 -9.28 13.90 -7.11
N CYS A 37 -9.97 12.82 -6.78
CA CYS A 37 -9.40 11.47 -6.89
C CYS A 37 -8.89 11.14 -8.30
N LYS A 38 -9.51 11.72 -9.35
CA LYS A 38 -9.21 11.45 -10.76
C LYS A 38 -8.22 12.43 -11.39
N MET A 39 -7.88 13.53 -10.71
CA MET A 39 -7.05 14.62 -11.25
C MET A 39 -5.53 14.37 -11.14
N GLY A 40 -5.08 13.16 -10.83
CA GLY A 40 -3.65 12.90 -10.61
C GLY A 40 -3.08 13.64 -9.38
N ASN A 41 -1.83 14.07 -9.46
CA ASN A 41 -1.11 14.61 -8.30
C ASN A 41 -1.73 15.89 -7.72
N ALA A 42 -2.14 16.82 -8.56
CA ALA A 42 -2.80 18.05 -8.11
C ALA A 42 -4.08 17.77 -7.33
N GLY A 43 -4.87 16.81 -7.79
CA GLY A 43 -6.08 16.38 -7.09
C GLY A 43 -5.79 15.70 -5.76
N LYS A 44 -4.68 14.97 -5.65
CA LYS A 44 -4.26 14.35 -4.39
C LYS A 44 -3.92 15.39 -3.33
N ALA A 45 -3.16 16.41 -3.69
CA ALA A 45 -2.87 17.53 -2.77
C ALA A 45 -4.13 18.28 -2.33
N GLN A 46 -5.09 18.49 -3.24
CA GLN A 46 -6.38 19.10 -2.90
C GLN A 46 -7.21 18.21 -1.95
N ARG A 47 -7.17 16.89 -2.13
CA ARG A 47 -7.80 15.96 -1.20
C ARG A 47 -7.18 16.02 0.19
N ASP A 48 -5.87 15.98 0.29
CA ASP A 48 -5.17 16.03 1.57
C ASP A 48 -5.48 17.35 2.30
N TRP A 49 -5.54 18.47 1.56
CA TRP A 49 -6.03 19.73 2.10
C TRP A 49 -7.47 19.61 2.63
N MET A 50 -8.38 19.03 1.87
CA MET A 50 -9.78 18.85 2.29
C MET A 50 -9.89 17.96 3.52
N TYR A 51 -9.19 16.81 3.55
CA TYR A 51 -9.20 15.91 4.70
C TYR A 51 -8.60 16.57 5.95
N THR A 52 -7.62 17.45 5.76
CA THR A 52 -7.09 18.27 6.86
C THR A 52 -8.16 19.21 7.41
N ARG A 53 -8.91 19.92 6.55
CA ARG A 53 -10.05 20.78 6.98
C ARG A 53 -11.12 19.99 7.71
N ILE A 54 -11.41 18.77 7.25
CA ILE A 54 -12.33 17.84 7.91
C ILE A 54 -11.80 17.46 9.30
N ALA A 55 -10.52 17.09 9.39
CA ALA A 55 -9.88 16.73 10.65
C ALA A 55 -9.90 17.88 11.65
N GLU A 56 -9.59 19.11 11.24
CA GLU A 56 -9.68 20.31 12.08
C GLU A 56 -11.10 20.52 12.62
N HIS A 57 -12.12 20.37 11.76
CA HIS A 57 -13.52 20.47 12.20
C HIS A 57 -13.85 19.39 13.23
N ILE A 58 -13.48 18.14 12.98
CA ILE A 58 -13.73 17.03 13.90
C ILE A 58 -13.01 17.26 15.24
N ILE A 59 -11.75 17.65 15.22
CA ILE A 59 -10.95 17.91 16.43
C ILE A 59 -11.55 19.03 17.25
N THR A 60 -11.86 20.17 16.63
CA THR A 60 -12.33 21.35 17.34
C THR A 60 -13.77 21.25 17.82
N THR A 61 -14.62 20.48 17.12
CA THR A 61 -16.05 20.34 17.44
C THR A 61 -16.35 19.12 18.30
N HIS A 62 -15.74 17.97 17.98
CA HIS A 62 -16.10 16.68 18.57
C HIS A 62 -15.06 16.11 19.55
N LYS A 63 -13.80 16.58 19.50
CA LYS A 63 -12.69 16.15 20.38
C LYS A 63 -12.62 14.62 20.50
N PRO A 64 -12.43 13.87 19.40
CA PRO A 64 -12.48 12.42 19.41
C PRO A 64 -11.34 11.82 20.24
N ASN A 65 -11.57 10.66 20.86
CA ASN A 65 -10.51 9.90 21.55
C ASN A 65 -9.51 9.23 20.59
N PHE A 66 -9.92 9.01 19.36
CA PHE A 66 -9.06 8.44 18.30
C PHE A 66 -9.43 9.05 16.96
N LEU A 67 -8.42 9.49 16.21
CA LEU A 67 -8.57 9.99 14.85
C LEU A 67 -7.43 9.42 13.98
N ALA A 68 -7.79 8.75 12.90
CA ALA A 68 -6.86 8.32 11.87
C ALA A 68 -7.09 9.11 10.58
N ILE A 69 -6.01 9.58 9.97
CA ILE A 69 -6.03 10.40 8.76
C ILE A 69 -5.05 9.79 7.77
N HIS A 70 -5.46 9.61 6.52
CA HIS A 70 -4.60 9.15 5.43
C HIS A 70 -4.32 10.30 4.48
N LEU A 71 -3.05 10.70 4.39
CA LEU A 71 -2.54 11.69 3.44
C LEU A 71 -1.84 10.94 2.30
N VAL A 72 -2.18 11.25 1.05
CA VAL A 72 -1.75 10.48 -0.13
C VAL A 72 -0.85 11.27 -1.10
N THR A 73 -0.58 12.54 -0.81
CA THR A 73 0.19 13.40 -1.70
C THR A 73 1.60 12.89 -1.93
N VAL A 74 2.31 12.50 -0.88
CA VAL A 74 3.70 11.99 -0.98
C VAL A 74 3.74 10.76 -1.87
N ASP A 75 2.91 9.75 -1.59
CA ASP A 75 2.83 8.52 -2.38
C ASP A 75 2.56 8.79 -3.86
N SER A 76 1.57 9.64 -4.15
CA SER A 76 1.19 9.98 -5.52
C SER A 76 2.33 10.65 -6.31
N PHE A 77 3.04 11.58 -5.67
CA PHE A 77 4.15 12.29 -6.32
C PHE A 77 5.36 11.38 -6.51
N GLU A 78 5.74 10.59 -5.51
CA GLU A 78 6.88 9.68 -5.62
C GLU A 78 6.65 8.57 -6.65
N HIS A 79 5.41 8.07 -6.80
CA HIS A 79 5.04 7.18 -7.91
C HIS A 79 5.20 7.84 -9.28
N ALA A 80 4.84 9.11 -9.42
CA ALA A 80 4.84 9.79 -10.70
C ALA A 80 6.22 10.32 -11.12
N THR A 81 7.02 10.79 -10.16
CA THR A 81 8.28 11.51 -10.45
C THR A 81 9.53 10.83 -9.87
N GLY A 82 9.35 9.84 -9.02
CA GLY A 82 10.40 9.18 -8.27
C GLY A 82 10.76 9.92 -6.97
N ARG A 83 11.40 9.21 -6.06
CA ARG A 83 11.94 9.78 -4.82
C ARG A 83 13.08 10.75 -5.11
N ASN A 84 13.36 11.67 -4.21
CA ASN A 84 14.46 12.65 -4.29
C ASN A 84 14.34 13.63 -5.47
N THR A 85 13.13 13.85 -5.96
CA THR A 85 12.83 14.89 -6.96
C THR A 85 12.32 16.16 -6.28
N PRO A 86 12.43 17.35 -6.92
CA PRO A 86 11.82 18.58 -6.39
C PRO A 86 10.33 18.42 -6.08
N GLU A 87 9.60 17.68 -6.91
CA GLU A 87 8.18 17.41 -6.74
C GLU A 87 7.91 16.54 -5.50
N ALA A 88 8.73 15.50 -5.27
CA ALA A 88 8.62 14.66 -4.07
C ALA A 88 8.91 15.46 -2.81
N TYR A 89 9.95 16.31 -2.82
CA TYR A 89 10.24 17.20 -1.68
C TYR A 89 9.14 18.22 -1.44
N TRP A 90 8.52 18.75 -2.50
CA TRP A 90 7.35 19.60 -2.37
C TRP A 90 6.19 18.84 -1.70
N ALA A 91 5.92 17.63 -2.11
CA ALA A 91 4.86 16.80 -1.54
C ALA A 91 5.10 16.48 -0.06
N CYS A 92 6.34 16.18 0.33
CA CYS A 92 6.72 16.00 1.73
C CYS A 92 6.46 17.28 2.54
N ASN A 93 6.87 18.45 2.02
CA ASN A 93 6.64 19.73 2.69
C ASN A 93 5.15 20.07 2.79
N ASP A 94 4.34 19.78 1.76
CA ASP A 94 2.89 19.95 1.83
C ASP A 94 2.26 19.06 2.90
N SER A 95 2.64 17.78 2.95
CA SER A 95 2.14 16.84 3.97
C SER A 95 2.57 17.23 5.39
N ASP A 96 3.80 17.72 5.58
CA ASP A 96 4.27 18.27 6.86
C ASP A 96 3.41 19.46 7.31
N ASN A 97 3.06 20.35 6.37
CA ASN A 97 2.14 21.45 6.64
C ASN A 97 0.75 20.95 7.06
N ARG A 98 0.23 19.86 6.43
CA ARG A 98 -1.05 19.26 6.87
C ARG A 98 -0.95 18.73 8.30
N VAL A 99 0.14 18.04 8.65
CA VAL A 99 0.39 17.56 10.02
C VAL A 99 0.45 18.73 11.01
N ARG A 100 1.16 19.80 10.67
CA ARG A 100 1.22 21.02 11.51
C ARG A 100 -0.17 21.62 11.75
N GLU A 101 -1.00 21.73 10.73
CA GLU A 101 -2.38 22.25 10.85
C GLU A 101 -3.24 21.38 11.78
N ILE A 102 -3.11 20.07 11.71
CA ILE A 102 -3.79 19.12 12.60
C ILE A 102 -3.33 19.32 14.05
N ILE A 103 -2.03 19.49 14.28
CA ILE A 103 -1.48 19.78 15.62
C ILE A 103 -2.03 21.10 16.15
N GLU A 104 -2.06 22.16 15.35
CA GLU A 104 -2.62 23.45 15.74
C GLU A 104 -4.12 23.36 16.09
N ALA A 105 -4.88 22.52 15.37
CA ALA A 105 -6.27 22.27 15.70
C ALA A 105 -6.45 21.66 17.10
N THR A 106 -5.55 20.79 17.55
CA THR A 106 -5.61 20.23 18.92
C THR A 106 -5.31 21.29 19.99
N LYS A 107 -4.40 22.23 19.70
CA LYS A 107 -4.14 23.39 20.59
C LYS A 107 -5.36 24.28 20.69
N GLN A 108 -5.98 24.62 19.55
CA GLN A 108 -7.23 25.43 19.51
C GLN A 108 -8.36 24.73 20.26
N ALA A 109 -8.46 23.41 20.18
CA ALA A 109 -9.45 22.62 20.91
C ALA A 109 -9.13 22.48 22.41
N GLY A 110 -7.95 22.88 22.89
CA GLY A 110 -7.51 22.74 24.27
C GLY A 110 -7.24 21.29 24.70
N ILE A 111 -6.87 20.42 23.77
CA ILE A 111 -6.61 18.98 24.03
C ILE A 111 -5.16 18.58 23.73
N TYR A 112 -4.30 19.51 23.29
CA TYR A 112 -2.95 19.22 22.85
C TYR A 112 -2.13 18.45 23.90
N GLU A 113 -2.13 18.89 25.15
CA GLU A 113 -1.37 18.28 26.25
C GLU A 113 -1.79 16.82 26.57
N ASN A 114 -2.99 16.42 26.12
CA ASN A 114 -3.54 15.07 26.31
C ASN A 114 -3.61 14.28 24.99
N THR A 115 -2.91 14.74 23.94
CA THR A 115 -2.93 14.11 22.62
C THR A 115 -1.57 13.52 22.27
N ALA A 116 -1.55 12.22 21.94
CA ALA A 116 -0.39 11.57 21.34
C ALA A 116 -0.53 11.62 19.82
N PHE A 117 0.56 11.95 19.12
CA PHE A 117 0.62 11.98 17.66
C PHE A 117 1.49 10.82 17.17
N VAL A 118 0.97 10.05 16.22
CA VAL A 118 1.73 9.01 15.51
C VAL A 118 1.71 9.36 14.02
N VAL A 119 2.88 9.60 13.45
CA VAL A 119 3.06 9.79 12.01
C VAL A 119 3.81 8.57 11.48
N ALA A 120 3.21 7.86 10.53
CA ALA A 120 3.76 6.64 9.99
C ALA A 120 3.53 6.58 8.48
N ALA A 121 4.35 5.81 7.78
CA ALA A 121 4.15 5.43 6.39
C ALA A 121 3.81 3.94 6.32
N ASP A 122 3.06 3.53 5.32
CA ASP A 122 2.76 2.13 5.00
C ASP A 122 3.92 1.46 4.24
N HIS A 123 4.66 2.23 3.44
CA HIS A 123 5.89 1.81 2.75
C HIS A 123 6.75 3.03 2.41
N GLY A 124 7.93 2.77 1.89
CA GLY A 124 8.80 3.76 1.27
C GLY A 124 8.91 3.52 -0.23
N PHE A 125 9.89 4.19 -0.88
CA PHE A 125 10.12 4.12 -2.31
C PHE A 125 11.56 3.77 -2.64
N ILE A 126 11.73 2.93 -3.65
CA ILE A 126 13.00 2.66 -4.33
C ILE A 126 12.83 2.86 -5.83
N THR A 127 13.89 3.31 -6.49
CA THR A 127 13.91 3.35 -7.95
C THR A 127 14.36 1.99 -8.49
N TYR A 128 13.63 1.44 -9.44
CA TYR A 128 13.98 0.19 -10.12
C TYR A 128 13.95 0.36 -11.64
N THR A 129 14.74 -0.45 -12.33
CA THR A 129 14.81 -0.52 -13.79
C THR A 129 14.48 -1.90 -14.33
N ASN A 130 14.44 -2.90 -13.44
CA ASN A 130 14.18 -4.29 -13.80
C ASN A 130 13.04 -4.87 -12.97
N GLN A 131 12.29 -5.81 -13.56
CA GLN A 131 11.20 -6.50 -12.87
C GLN A 131 11.40 -8.01 -12.89
N ILE A 132 11.31 -8.64 -11.73
CA ILE A 132 11.23 -10.09 -11.58
C ILE A 132 9.76 -10.51 -11.63
N LYS A 133 9.44 -11.51 -12.46
CA LYS A 133 8.07 -12.03 -12.64
C LYS A 133 7.98 -13.47 -12.11
N PRO A 134 7.82 -13.67 -10.81
CA PRO A 134 7.81 -15.02 -10.22
C PRO A 134 6.69 -15.90 -10.78
N ASN A 135 5.55 -15.34 -11.13
CA ASN A 135 4.43 -16.09 -11.71
C ASN A 135 4.72 -16.63 -13.13
N VAL A 136 5.65 -16.02 -13.87
CA VAL A 136 6.15 -16.58 -15.14
C VAL A 136 6.93 -17.85 -14.86
N LEU A 137 7.83 -17.86 -13.87
CA LEU A 137 8.54 -19.08 -13.46
C LEU A 137 7.57 -20.17 -13.00
N LEU A 138 6.59 -19.83 -12.17
CA LEU A 138 5.56 -20.79 -11.71
C LEU A 138 4.80 -21.40 -12.90
N ARG A 139 4.44 -20.60 -13.89
CA ARG A 139 3.80 -21.07 -15.12
C ARG A 139 4.71 -22.00 -15.93
N GLN A 140 5.98 -21.66 -16.11
CA GLN A 140 6.96 -22.49 -16.81
C GLN A 140 7.19 -23.85 -16.13
N ARG A 141 6.95 -23.94 -14.81
CA ARG A 141 7.04 -25.19 -14.03
C ARG A 141 5.71 -25.95 -13.91
N GLY A 142 4.66 -25.49 -14.63
CA GLY A 142 3.33 -26.13 -14.57
C GLY A 142 2.62 -25.98 -13.24
N LEU A 143 3.07 -25.04 -12.39
CA LEU A 143 2.47 -24.73 -11.09
C LEU A 143 1.38 -23.66 -11.19
N LEU A 144 1.25 -23.03 -12.36
CA LEU A 144 0.26 -22.00 -12.65
C LEU A 144 -0.10 -22.08 -14.12
N LYS A 145 -1.40 -21.90 -14.46
CA LYS A 145 -1.87 -21.73 -15.83
C LYS A 145 -2.54 -20.38 -15.99
N SER A 146 -2.29 -19.73 -17.12
CA SER A 146 -2.92 -18.45 -17.46
C SER A 146 -3.58 -18.51 -18.83
N ALA A 147 -4.70 -17.81 -18.98
CA ALA A 147 -5.38 -17.54 -20.23
C ALA A 147 -5.32 -16.01 -20.47
N GLY A 148 -4.36 -15.58 -21.27
CA GLY A 148 -4.03 -14.17 -21.41
C GLY A 148 -3.57 -13.56 -20.05
N PRO A 149 -4.20 -12.47 -19.56
CA PRO A 149 -3.84 -11.87 -18.29
C PRO A 149 -4.41 -12.61 -17.07
N ARG A 150 -5.36 -13.51 -17.28
CA ARG A 150 -6.10 -14.16 -16.20
C ARG A 150 -5.44 -15.48 -15.80
N ILE A 151 -5.21 -15.67 -14.51
CA ILE A 151 -4.83 -16.96 -13.94
C ILE A 151 -6.08 -17.82 -13.84
N VAL A 152 -6.04 -19.05 -14.38
CA VAL A 152 -7.17 -19.97 -14.46
C VAL A 152 -6.99 -21.22 -13.60
N GLU A 153 -5.75 -21.58 -13.27
CA GLU A 153 -5.42 -22.70 -12.39
C GLU A 153 -4.11 -22.38 -11.66
N GLN A 154 -4.03 -22.68 -10.37
CA GLN A 154 -2.82 -22.45 -9.60
C GLN A 154 -2.59 -23.57 -8.57
N LYS A 155 -1.41 -24.16 -8.59
CA LYS A 155 -0.83 -25.02 -7.54
C LYS A 155 0.13 -24.24 -6.65
N ALA A 156 0.65 -23.13 -7.18
CA ALA A 156 1.40 -22.13 -6.45
C ALA A 156 1.14 -20.76 -7.07
N TYR A 157 1.27 -19.71 -6.26
CA TYR A 157 1.06 -18.31 -6.66
C TYR A 157 2.00 -17.39 -5.91
N ALA A 158 2.52 -16.37 -6.59
CA ALA A 158 3.31 -15.31 -5.97
C ALA A 158 2.49 -14.01 -5.92
N GLN A 159 2.15 -13.59 -4.72
CA GLN A 159 1.61 -12.26 -4.43
C GLN A 159 2.77 -11.28 -4.31
N VAL A 160 2.78 -10.26 -5.15
CA VAL A 160 3.88 -9.29 -5.19
C VAL A 160 3.50 -7.97 -4.51
N GLN A 161 4.52 -7.33 -3.90
CA GLN A 161 4.38 -6.04 -3.27
C GLN A 161 5.72 -5.27 -3.36
N GLY A 162 5.89 -4.52 -4.46
CA GLY A 162 7.10 -3.74 -4.72
C GLY A 162 8.36 -4.61 -4.74
N GLY A 163 9.27 -4.37 -3.79
CA GLY A 163 10.53 -5.13 -3.65
C GLY A 163 10.41 -6.46 -2.92
N ALA A 164 9.19 -6.88 -2.54
CA ALA A 164 8.91 -8.15 -1.86
C ALA A 164 7.87 -8.97 -2.62
N ALA A 165 7.90 -10.30 -2.45
CA ALA A 165 6.84 -11.19 -2.91
C ALA A 165 6.66 -12.37 -1.95
N MET A 166 5.40 -12.75 -1.75
CA MET A 166 4.97 -13.86 -0.92
C MET A 166 4.54 -15.01 -1.82
N VAL A 167 5.14 -16.18 -1.67
CA VAL A 167 4.81 -17.37 -2.47
C VAL A 167 3.98 -18.31 -1.64
N TYR A 168 2.81 -18.67 -2.16
CA TYR A 168 1.87 -19.60 -1.58
C TYR A 168 1.83 -20.88 -2.41
N ILE A 169 1.97 -22.04 -1.78
CA ILE A 169 1.91 -23.36 -2.43
C ILE A 169 0.59 -24.00 -2.01
N LEU A 170 -0.32 -24.14 -2.96
CA LEU A 170 -1.67 -24.63 -2.76
C LEU A 170 -1.82 -26.16 -2.97
N ASP A 171 -0.78 -26.80 -3.51
CA ASP A 171 -0.67 -28.26 -3.65
C ASP A 171 -0.12 -28.84 -2.35
N GLU A 172 -0.99 -29.05 -1.36
CA GLU A 172 -0.59 -29.54 -0.04
C GLU A 172 0.13 -30.89 -0.08
N ALA A 173 -0.27 -31.80 -0.98
CA ALA A 173 0.35 -33.12 -1.11
C ALA A 173 1.83 -33.05 -1.54
N ASN A 174 2.21 -32.00 -2.25
CA ASN A 174 3.57 -31.80 -2.78
C ASN A 174 4.27 -30.56 -2.20
N LYS A 175 3.71 -29.91 -1.20
CA LYS A 175 4.14 -28.60 -0.67
C LYS A 175 5.64 -28.54 -0.38
N GLN A 176 6.18 -29.44 0.41
CA GLN A 176 7.59 -29.45 0.79
C GLN A 176 8.53 -29.63 -0.43
N ARG A 177 8.16 -30.53 -1.35
CA ARG A 177 8.94 -30.76 -2.58
C ARG A 177 8.94 -29.51 -3.45
N ILE A 178 7.77 -28.89 -3.64
CA ILE A 178 7.62 -27.67 -4.45
C ILE A 178 8.38 -26.52 -3.78
N ALA A 179 8.26 -26.31 -2.48
CA ALA A 179 8.98 -25.26 -1.76
C ALA A 179 10.49 -25.37 -1.93
N LYS A 180 11.05 -26.59 -1.77
CA LYS A 180 12.47 -26.84 -1.96
C LYS A 180 12.92 -26.57 -3.40
N GLN A 181 12.12 -26.99 -4.38
CA GLN A 181 12.39 -26.71 -5.80
C GLN A 181 12.40 -25.21 -6.06
N LEU A 182 11.33 -24.51 -5.70
CA LEU A 182 11.16 -23.07 -5.95
C LEU A 182 12.24 -22.25 -5.25
N LYS A 183 12.60 -22.58 -4.01
CA LYS A 183 13.71 -21.94 -3.31
C LYS A 183 14.99 -21.97 -4.14
N ASN A 184 15.34 -23.15 -4.68
CA ASN A 184 16.57 -23.33 -5.46
C ASN A 184 16.53 -22.59 -6.81
N GLU A 185 15.35 -22.49 -7.42
CA GLU A 185 15.16 -21.79 -8.70
C GLU A 185 15.13 -20.28 -8.50
N PHE A 186 14.36 -19.76 -7.53
CA PHE A 186 14.30 -18.33 -7.24
C PHE A 186 15.67 -17.75 -6.86
N LYS A 187 16.48 -18.47 -6.09
CA LYS A 187 17.86 -18.04 -5.74
C LYS A 187 18.77 -17.78 -6.93
N LYS A 188 18.48 -18.38 -8.10
CA LYS A 188 19.28 -18.23 -9.31
C LYS A 188 18.83 -17.06 -10.19
N ILE A 189 17.69 -16.44 -9.87
CA ILE A 189 17.15 -15.33 -10.67
C ILE A 189 18.02 -14.08 -10.46
N PRO A 190 18.49 -13.44 -11.55
CA PRO A 190 19.15 -12.15 -11.43
C PRO A 190 18.26 -11.15 -10.66
N GLY A 191 18.88 -10.38 -9.75
CA GLY A 191 18.14 -9.40 -8.96
C GLY A 191 17.44 -9.97 -7.71
N MET A 192 17.46 -11.29 -7.46
CA MET A 192 17.00 -11.85 -6.20
C MET A 192 18.02 -11.57 -5.08
N ALA A 193 17.59 -10.89 -4.02
CA ALA A 193 18.43 -10.67 -2.84
C ALA A 193 18.34 -11.83 -1.86
N ALA A 194 17.11 -12.28 -1.55
CA ALA A 194 16.88 -13.38 -0.62
C ALA A 194 15.65 -14.21 -1.01
N VAL A 195 15.70 -15.48 -0.64
CA VAL A 195 14.56 -16.41 -0.61
C VAL A 195 14.52 -16.98 0.79
N ILE A 196 13.57 -16.51 1.60
CA ILE A 196 13.45 -16.74 3.04
C ILE A 196 12.42 -17.84 3.27
N GLU A 197 12.77 -18.81 4.10
CA GLU A 197 11.90 -19.92 4.48
C GLU A 197 11.22 -19.62 5.83
N PRO A 198 10.11 -20.31 6.18
CA PRO A 198 9.38 -20.06 7.42
C PRO A 198 10.23 -20.04 8.70
N LYS A 199 11.22 -20.90 8.81
CA LYS A 199 12.15 -20.94 9.95
C LYS A 199 12.96 -19.65 10.17
N ASP A 200 13.08 -18.82 9.15
CA ASP A 200 13.86 -17.58 9.16
C ASP A 200 12.94 -16.32 9.08
N PHE A 201 11.62 -16.49 9.16
CA PHE A 201 10.62 -15.40 8.99
C PHE A 201 10.72 -14.33 10.07
N ASP A 202 11.15 -14.68 11.29
CA ASP A 202 11.39 -13.70 12.36
C ASP A 202 12.36 -12.59 11.94
N SER A 203 13.33 -12.92 11.04
CA SER A 203 14.32 -11.96 10.55
C SER A 203 13.71 -10.81 9.72
N VAL A 204 12.49 -11.00 9.24
CA VAL A 204 11.73 -10.01 8.43
C VAL A 204 10.39 -9.65 9.07
N GLY A 205 10.17 -10.04 10.33
CA GLY A 205 8.92 -9.74 11.06
C GLY A 205 7.68 -10.44 10.50
N GLN A 206 7.85 -11.53 9.76
CA GLN A 206 6.77 -12.32 9.18
C GLN A 206 6.41 -13.48 10.10
N LEU A 207 5.10 -13.72 10.31
CA LEU A 207 4.63 -14.91 11.01
C LEU A 207 4.86 -16.18 10.18
N THR A 208 5.07 -17.32 10.85
CA THR A 208 5.18 -18.60 10.16
C THR A 208 3.80 -19.15 9.78
N PRO A 209 3.69 -20.11 8.83
CA PRO A 209 2.41 -20.79 8.54
C PRO A 209 1.83 -21.58 9.72
N GLU A 210 2.65 -21.91 10.73
CA GLU A 210 2.21 -22.54 11.99
C GLU A 210 1.52 -21.53 12.90
N ASP A 211 1.98 -20.28 12.91
CA ASP A 211 1.42 -19.20 13.72
C ASP A 211 0.19 -18.57 13.06
N ASP A 212 0.19 -18.44 11.74
CA ASP A 212 -0.93 -17.92 10.96
C ASP A 212 -1.02 -18.66 9.61
N PRO A 213 -2.12 -19.40 9.35
CA PRO A 213 -2.28 -20.17 8.10
C PRO A 213 -2.35 -19.30 6.83
N ARG A 214 -2.44 -17.97 6.97
CA ARG A 214 -2.37 -17.01 5.85
C ARG A 214 -0.95 -16.63 5.49
N SER A 215 0.05 -17.05 6.26
CA SER A 215 1.46 -16.79 6.00
C SER A 215 1.96 -17.53 4.75
N PRO A 216 2.90 -16.95 3.99
CA PRO A 216 3.44 -17.58 2.79
C PRO A 216 4.33 -18.78 3.10
N ASP A 217 4.56 -19.61 2.09
CA ASP A 217 5.51 -20.72 2.16
C ASP A 217 6.96 -20.29 1.88
N LEU A 218 7.13 -19.21 1.10
CA LEU A 218 8.42 -18.54 0.89
C LEU A 218 8.20 -17.04 0.81
N PHE A 219 9.16 -16.28 1.35
CA PHE A 219 9.23 -14.85 1.20
C PHE A 219 10.42 -14.48 0.31
N LEU A 220 10.18 -13.66 -0.72
CA LEU A 220 11.19 -13.23 -1.69
C LEU A 220 11.51 -11.76 -1.46
N SER A 221 12.79 -11.40 -1.54
CA SER A 221 13.27 -10.03 -1.50
C SER A 221 14.10 -9.72 -2.75
N ALA A 222 13.85 -8.59 -3.36
CA ALA A 222 14.61 -8.10 -4.52
C ALA A 222 15.81 -7.27 -4.09
N LYS A 223 16.87 -7.26 -4.93
CA LYS A 223 18.00 -6.33 -4.80
C LYS A 223 17.60 -4.92 -5.21
N ASP A 224 18.39 -3.94 -4.79
CA ASP A 224 18.26 -2.57 -5.29
C ASP A 224 18.27 -2.55 -6.83
N GLY A 225 17.43 -1.71 -7.42
CA GLY A 225 17.21 -1.62 -8.86
C GLY A 225 16.25 -2.64 -9.43
N TYR A 226 15.69 -3.54 -8.60
CA TYR A 226 14.68 -4.54 -8.99
C TYR A 226 13.39 -4.39 -8.20
N SER A 227 12.28 -4.74 -8.85
CA SER A 227 10.95 -4.87 -8.24
C SER A 227 10.33 -6.19 -8.70
N PHE A 228 9.28 -6.63 -8.02
CA PHE A 228 8.49 -7.78 -8.49
C PHE A 228 7.28 -7.32 -9.30
N SER A 229 6.90 -8.14 -10.29
CA SER A 229 5.67 -7.99 -11.05
C SER A 229 4.80 -9.22 -10.91
N GLY A 230 3.50 -9.03 -10.63
CA GLY A 230 2.52 -10.11 -10.54
C GLY A 230 2.14 -10.75 -11.88
N SER A 231 2.68 -10.25 -12.99
CA SER A 231 2.39 -10.76 -14.33
C SER A 231 2.80 -12.23 -14.48
N ALA A 232 1.91 -13.02 -15.08
CA ALA A 232 2.23 -14.37 -15.56
C ALA A 232 2.44 -14.43 -17.07
N LYS A 233 2.48 -13.27 -17.76
CA LYS A 233 2.64 -13.16 -19.22
C LYS A 233 4.11 -13.10 -19.64
N GLY A 234 4.34 -13.51 -20.91
CA GLY A 234 5.68 -13.54 -21.49
C GLY A 234 6.48 -14.75 -21.00
N ASP A 235 7.71 -14.86 -21.49
CA ASP A 235 8.58 -15.99 -21.17
C ASP A 235 9.81 -15.58 -20.37
N ASP A 236 10.06 -14.27 -20.28
CA ASP A 236 11.16 -13.71 -19.49
C ASP A 236 10.74 -13.54 -18.03
N VAL A 237 11.54 -14.10 -17.13
CA VAL A 237 11.36 -13.98 -15.69
C VAL A 237 11.90 -12.65 -15.15
N VAL A 238 12.85 -12.03 -15.86
CA VAL A 238 13.43 -10.72 -15.55
C VAL A 238 13.36 -9.83 -16.77
#